data_571fed09188f1fe785a881878b13a7c1
#
_entry.id   571fed09188f1fe785a881878b13a7c1
#
_cell.length_a   1.000
_cell.length_b   1.000
_cell.length_c   1.000
_cell.angle_alpha   90.00
_cell.angle_beta   90.00
_cell.angle_gamma   90.00
#
_symmetry.space_group_name_H-M   'P 1'
#
loop_
_entity.id
_entity.type
_entity.pdbx_description
1 polymer ?
#
loop_
_entity_poly.entity_id
_entity_poly.type
_entity_poly.pdbx_seq_one_letter_code
_entity_poly.pdbx_strand_id
1 'polypeptide(L)'
;LMEQYNVSRITSKKALEMLADRNIIVRMPGKGSFVLEENEQDRENLPAVPQTVEPVRKGKMLGVILDFFSGFFGCELIAGIEHECWSKNYHMILKCTYGNVEAESRAIDELMELGVDGIILMCVQGENYSTRIVKLALDKFPVILVDRALKGLPIPCIGTDNYRAAQDLVNIL
;
A
#
# COMPACT_ATOMS: atom_id res chain seq x y z
N LEU A 1 -32.70 3.11 -3.89
CA LEU A 1 -31.70 3.21 -2.80
C LEU A 1 -32.01 2.24 -1.66
N MET A 2 -33.21 2.26 -1.05
CA MET A 2 -33.53 1.39 0.08
C MET A 2 -33.43 -0.10 -0.28
N GLU A 3 -34.09 -0.53 -1.34
CA GLU A 3 -34.03 -1.92 -1.83
C GLU A 3 -32.66 -2.30 -2.38
N GLN A 4 -32.03 -1.39 -3.10
CA GLN A 4 -30.73 -1.63 -3.74
C GLN A 4 -29.58 -1.82 -2.71
N TYR A 5 -29.61 -1.08 -1.59
CA TYR A 5 -28.56 -1.12 -0.56
C TYR A 5 -29.00 -1.76 0.75
N ASN A 6 -30.21 -2.33 0.78
CA ASN A 6 -30.81 -2.99 1.96
C ASN A 6 -30.72 -2.14 3.26
N VAL A 7 -31.01 -0.84 3.13
CA VAL A 7 -30.94 0.10 4.24
C VAL A 7 -32.31 0.69 4.59
N SER A 8 -32.47 1.13 5.84
CA SER A 8 -33.72 1.74 6.29
C SER A 8 -34.02 3.06 5.59
N ARG A 9 -35.29 3.45 5.54
CA ARG A 9 -35.72 4.74 5.01
C ARG A 9 -35.05 5.92 5.73
N ILE A 10 -34.85 5.79 7.04
CA ILE A 10 -34.21 6.84 7.83
C ILE A 10 -32.73 6.98 7.46
N THR A 11 -32.05 5.88 7.27
CA THR A 11 -30.63 5.85 6.86
C THR A 11 -30.46 6.47 5.47
N SER A 12 -31.31 6.10 4.50
CA SER A 12 -31.29 6.66 3.15
C SER A 12 -31.56 8.16 3.16
N LYS A 13 -32.53 8.62 3.98
CA LYS A 13 -32.87 10.03 4.10
C LYS A 13 -31.70 10.84 4.67
N LYS A 14 -31.07 10.35 5.74
CA LYS A 14 -29.94 10.99 6.39
C LYS A 14 -28.71 11.08 5.47
N ALA A 15 -28.45 10.02 4.69
CA ALA A 15 -27.38 10.02 3.69
C ALA A 15 -27.60 11.10 2.61
N LEU A 16 -28.84 11.21 2.09
CA LEU A 16 -29.18 12.26 1.10
C LEU A 16 -29.13 13.67 1.71
N GLU A 17 -29.45 13.85 2.97
CA GLU A 17 -29.31 15.12 3.67
C GLU A 17 -27.82 15.51 3.75
N MET A 18 -26.94 14.58 4.19
CA MET A 18 -25.50 14.82 4.25
C MET A 18 -24.87 15.15 2.89
N LEU A 19 -25.36 14.55 1.80
CA LEU A 19 -24.90 14.86 0.45
C LEU A 19 -25.39 16.24 -0.02
N ALA A 20 -26.60 16.63 0.35
CA ALA A 20 -27.13 17.96 0.05
C ALA A 20 -26.40 19.06 0.82
N ASP A 21 -26.10 18.84 2.10
CA ASP A 21 -25.32 19.77 2.94
C ASP A 21 -23.89 20.00 2.42
N ARG A 22 -23.36 19.02 1.67
CA ARG A 22 -22.05 19.11 0.99
C ARG A 22 -22.13 19.65 -0.43
N ASN A 23 -23.30 20.12 -0.87
CA ASN A 23 -23.54 20.59 -2.24
C ASN A 23 -23.21 19.56 -3.34
N ILE A 24 -23.27 18.26 -3.03
CA ILE A 24 -23.06 17.19 -4.00
C ILE A 24 -24.35 16.91 -4.78
N ILE A 25 -25.51 17.08 -4.11
CA ILE A 25 -26.83 16.90 -4.72
C ILE A 25 -27.73 18.08 -4.40
N VAL A 26 -28.69 18.35 -5.30
CA VAL A 26 -29.81 19.24 -5.04
C VAL A 26 -31.10 18.41 -4.86
N ARG A 27 -31.92 18.76 -3.86
CA ARG A 27 -33.20 18.10 -3.60
C ARG A 27 -34.34 19.01 -4.08
N MET A 28 -35.14 18.52 -5.00
CA MET A 28 -36.31 19.24 -5.51
C MET A 28 -37.58 18.59 -4.98
N PRO A 29 -38.43 19.28 -4.22
CA PRO A 29 -39.67 18.75 -3.70
C PRO A 29 -40.55 18.20 -4.85
N GLY A 30 -41.02 16.97 -4.72
CA GLY A 30 -41.85 16.29 -5.73
C GLY A 30 -41.13 15.80 -6.98
N LYS A 31 -39.85 16.14 -7.19
CA LYS A 31 -39.07 15.76 -8.38
C LYS A 31 -37.93 14.80 -8.08
N GLY A 32 -37.39 14.80 -6.84
CA GLY A 32 -36.33 13.89 -6.44
C GLY A 32 -35.03 14.58 -6.01
N SER A 33 -33.93 13.83 -6.02
CA SER A 33 -32.59 14.30 -5.74
C SER A 33 -31.74 14.11 -7.00
N PHE A 34 -31.03 15.16 -7.40
CA PHE A 34 -30.19 15.20 -8.61
C PHE A 34 -28.76 15.52 -8.21
N VAL A 35 -27.80 14.88 -8.86
CA VAL A 35 -26.40 15.22 -8.70
C VAL A 35 -26.18 16.58 -9.34
N LEU A 36 -25.51 17.48 -8.64
CA LEU A 36 -25.08 18.75 -9.23
C LEU A 36 -23.91 18.40 -10.19
N GLU A 37 -24.13 18.64 -11.48
CA GLU A 37 -23.02 18.63 -12.42
C GLU A 37 -22.09 19.79 -12.08
N GLU A 38 -20.81 19.50 -11.87
CA GLU A 38 -19.77 20.52 -11.73
C GLU A 38 -19.70 21.29 -13.07
N ASN A 39 -20.30 22.47 -13.12
CA ASN A 39 -20.06 23.38 -14.20
C ASN A 39 -18.58 23.82 -14.14
N GLU A 40 -17.86 23.68 -15.24
CA GLU A 40 -16.47 24.13 -15.36
C GLU A 40 -16.29 25.62 -14.99
N GLN A 41 -17.37 26.43 -15.08
CA GLN A 41 -17.40 27.84 -14.71
C GLN A 41 -17.41 28.09 -13.18
N ASP A 42 -17.83 27.15 -12.36
CA ASP A 42 -17.80 27.28 -10.89
C ASP A 42 -16.40 26.99 -10.33
N ARG A 43 -15.50 26.43 -11.12
CA ARG A 43 -14.08 26.24 -10.75
C ARG A 43 -13.29 27.54 -10.68
N GLU A 44 -13.71 28.59 -11.39
CA GLU A 44 -13.02 29.88 -11.35
C GLU A 44 -13.30 30.71 -10.09
N ASN A 45 -14.35 30.39 -9.34
CA ASN A 45 -14.75 31.12 -8.11
C ASN A 45 -14.49 30.35 -6.80
N LEU A 46 -13.96 29.15 -6.86
CA LEU A 46 -13.38 28.55 -5.67
C LEU A 46 -12.10 29.32 -5.32
N PRO A 47 -11.91 29.72 -4.03
CA PRO A 47 -10.65 30.30 -3.62
C PRO A 47 -9.57 29.32 -4.06
N ALA A 48 -8.65 29.80 -4.90
CA ALA A 48 -7.57 28.98 -5.45
C ALA A 48 -6.94 28.21 -4.30
N VAL A 49 -7.22 26.91 -4.23
CA VAL A 49 -6.40 26.02 -3.43
C VAL A 49 -5.01 26.21 -4.02
N PRO A 50 -4.02 26.64 -3.23
CA PRO A 50 -2.70 26.88 -3.77
C PRO A 50 -2.25 25.64 -4.51
N GLN A 51 -2.16 25.71 -5.84
CA GLN A 51 -1.81 24.59 -6.72
C GLN A 51 -0.34 24.20 -6.65
N THR A 52 0.37 24.65 -5.63
CA THR A 52 1.75 24.25 -5.36
C THR A 52 1.99 24.19 -3.86
N VAL A 53 1.30 23.31 -3.18
CA VAL A 53 1.97 22.67 -2.05
C VAL A 53 2.73 21.52 -2.69
N GLU A 54 3.98 21.76 -3.07
CA GLU A 54 4.92 20.65 -3.16
C GLU A 54 4.73 19.87 -1.84
N PRO A 55 4.37 18.59 -1.90
CA PRO A 55 4.23 17.83 -0.67
C PRO A 55 5.60 17.85 0.00
N VAL A 56 5.77 18.69 1.01
CA VAL A 56 6.95 18.64 1.85
C VAL A 56 6.89 17.26 2.50
N ARG A 57 7.61 16.30 1.92
CA ARG A 57 7.76 14.96 2.48
C ARG A 57 8.39 15.11 3.86
N LYS A 58 7.57 15.13 4.88
CA LYS A 58 8.03 15.03 6.26
C LYS A 58 8.22 13.55 6.58
N GLY A 59 9.39 13.02 6.32
CA GLY A 59 9.74 11.63 6.60
C GLY A 59 10.18 10.86 5.35
N LYS A 60 10.83 9.74 5.57
CA LYS A 60 11.21 8.80 4.50
C LYS A 60 10.04 7.91 4.14
N MET A 61 10.04 7.39 2.91
CA MET A 61 9.03 6.48 2.42
C MET A 61 9.67 5.13 2.11
N LEU A 62 9.12 4.06 2.69
CA LEU A 62 9.57 2.69 2.45
C LEU A 62 8.52 1.92 1.66
N GLY A 63 8.95 1.26 0.59
CA GLY A 63 8.17 0.25 -0.08
C GLY A 63 8.30 -1.09 0.63
N VAL A 64 7.19 -1.78 0.85
CA VAL A 64 7.17 -3.15 1.39
C VAL A 64 6.45 -4.02 0.38
N ILE A 65 7.17 -4.99 -0.18
CA ILE A 65 6.63 -5.94 -1.15
C ILE A 65 6.64 -7.32 -0.50
N LEU A 66 5.47 -7.92 -0.36
CA LEU A 66 5.32 -9.27 0.17
C LEU A 66 4.74 -10.19 -0.89
N ASP A 67 5.22 -11.43 -0.91
CA ASP A 67 4.69 -12.47 -1.78
C ASP A 67 3.24 -12.79 -1.42
N PHE A 68 2.98 -13.01 -0.14
CA PHE A 68 1.65 -13.10 0.44
C PHE A 68 1.71 -12.75 1.93
N PHE A 69 0.57 -12.46 2.49
CA PHE A 69 0.41 -12.40 3.93
C PHE A 69 -0.86 -13.12 4.34
N SER A 70 -0.70 -14.19 5.08
CA SER A 70 -1.81 -14.92 5.68
C SER A 70 -1.36 -15.52 7.00
N GLY A 71 -2.28 -15.73 7.92
CA GLY A 71 -1.99 -16.27 9.23
C GLY A 71 -1.08 -15.36 10.06
N PHE A 72 -0.33 -15.97 10.98
CA PHE A 72 0.48 -15.21 11.95
C PHE A 72 1.72 -14.56 11.33
N PHE A 73 2.43 -15.26 10.45
CA PHE A 73 3.74 -14.79 9.97
C PHE A 73 3.66 -13.45 9.23
N GLY A 74 2.78 -13.35 8.26
CA GLY A 74 2.69 -12.12 7.45
C GLY A 74 2.15 -10.94 8.25
N CYS A 75 1.18 -11.17 9.13
CA CYS A 75 0.59 -10.12 9.96
C CYS A 75 1.58 -9.57 10.98
N GLU A 76 2.31 -10.45 11.66
CA GLU A 76 3.33 -10.06 12.65
C GLU A 76 4.49 -9.30 11.98
N LEU A 77 4.92 -9.75 10.80
CA LEU A 77 5.96 -9.06 10.03
C LEU A 77 5.52 -7.63 9.64
N ILE A 78 4.31 -7.48 9.09
CA ILE A 78 3.77 -6.17 8.70
C ILE A 78 3.63 -5.28 9.93
N ALA A 79 3.08 -5.80 11.03
CA ALA A 79 2.90 -5.05 12.26
C ALA A 79 4.24 -4.54 12.82
N GLY A 80 5.28 -5.39 12.80
CA GLY A 80 6.62 -5.00 13.23
C GLY A 80 7.24 -3.92 12.35
N ILE A 81 7.13 -4.05 11.02
CA ILE A 81 7.65 -3.06 10.08
C ILE A 81 6.90 -1.72 10.25
N GLU A 82 5.56 -1.76 10.35
CA GLU A 82 4.73 -0.57 10.51
C GLU A 82 5.06 0.17 11.80
N HIS A 83 5.15 -0.55 12.93
CA HIS A 83 5.49 0.02 14.22
C HIS A 83 6.83 0.76 14.19
N GLU A 84 7.88 0.16 13.57
CA GLU A 84 9.17 0.80 13.42
C GLU A 84 9.13 1.99 12.46
N CYS A 85 8.37 1.91 11.37
CA CYS A 85 8.16 3.03 10.46
C CYS A 85 7.51 4.20 11.20
N TRP A 86 6.45 3.94 11.96
CA TRP A 86 5.76 4.96 12.74
C TRP A 86 6.68 5.63 13.77
N SER A 87 7.46 4.83 14.53
CA SER A 87 8.38 5.34 15.55
C SER A 87 9.47 6.25 14.99
N LYS A 88 9.87 6.04 13.73
CA LYS A 88 10.94 6.78 13.05
C LYS A 88 10.42 7.86 12.09
N ASN A 89 9.11 8.11 12.08
CA ASN A 89 8.45 9.03 11.14
C ASN A 89 8.73 8.65 9.67
N TYR A 90 8.65 7.34 9.37
CA TYR A 90 8.69 6.81 8.02
C TYR A 90 7.26 6.48 7.57
N HIS A 91 7.00 6.61 6.28
CA HIS A 91 5.75 6.18 5.66
C HIS A 91 5.96 4.83 4.98
N MET A 92 4.98 3.96 5.06
CA MET A 92 5.05 2.63 4.45
C MET A 92 4.02 2.51 3.32
N ILE A 93 4.46 1.98 2.17
CA ILE A 93 3.59 1.56 1.08
C ILE A 93 3.69 0.06 0.94
N LEU A 94 2.58 -0.65 1.17
CA LEU A 94 2.50 -2.10 1.08
C LEU A 94 1.98 -2.53 -0.29
N LYS A 95 2.68 -3.49 -0.92
CA LYS A 95 2.27 -4.20 -2.13
C LYS A 95 2.28 -5.71 -1.89
N CYS A 96 1.35 -6.44 -2.48
CA CYS A 96 1.34 -7.90 -2.43
C CYS A 96 1.36 -8.48 -3.85
N THR A 97 2.20 -9.48 -4.06
CA THR A 97 2.45 -10.07 -5.38
C THR A 97 1.65 -11.33 -5.64
N TYR A 98 1.17 -11.98 -4.58
CA TYR A 98 0.41 -13.24 -4.64
C TYR A 98 1.10 -14.34 -5.47
N GLY A 99 2.42 -14.47 -5.35
CA GLY A 99 3.20 -15.44 -6.08
C GLY A 99 3.46 -15.11 -7.54
N ASN A 100 3.18 -13.89 -7.97
CA ASN A 100 3.32 -13.50 -9.38
C ASN A 100 4.56 -12.62 -9.59
N VAL A 101 5.51 -13.10 -10.41
CA VAL A 101 6.80 -12.42 -10.70
C VAL A 101 6.59 -11.12 -11.49
N GLU A 102 5.60 -11.08 -12.38
CA GLU A 102 5.26 -9.87 -13.13
C GLU A 102 4.66 -8.81 -12.19
N ALA A 103 3.86 -9.23 -11.21
CA ALA A 103 3.34 -8.32 -10.17
C ALA A 103 4.47 -7.79 -9.28
N GLU A 104 5.47 -8.61 -8.96
CA GLU A 104 6.66 -8.17 -8.23
C GLU A 104 7.42 -7.10 -9.01
N SER A 105 7.66 -7.34 -10.29
CA SER A 105 8.35 -6.38 -11.16
C SER A 105 7.60 -5.06 -11.26
N ARG A 106 6.27 -5.10 -11.45
CA ARG A 106 5.42 -3.90 -11.46
C ARG A 106 5.43 -3.17 -10.13
N ALA A 107 5.34 -3.89 -9.02
CA ALA A 107 5.37 -3.29 -7.69
C ALA A 107 6.69 -2.53 -7.44
N ILE A 108 7.82 -3.08 -7.89
CA ILE A 108 9.11 -2.40 -7.83
C ILE A 108 9.08 -1.12 -8.68
N ASP A 109 8.64 -1.20 -9.94
CA ASP A 109 8.58 -0.03 -10.82
C ASP A 109 7.69 1.07 -10.24
N GLU A 110 6.49 0.74 -9.77
CA GLU A 110 5.55 1.69 -9.15
C GLU A 110 6.14 2.36 -7.89
N LEU A 111 6.82 1.59 -7.03
CA LEU A 111 7.46 2.15 -5.84
C LEU A 111 8.64 3.07 -6.20
N MET A 112 9.40 2.72 -7.24
CA MET A 112 10.48 3.57 -7.73
C MET A 112 9.95 4.89 -8.35
N GLU A 113 8.83 4.84 -9.08
CA GLU A 113 8.14 6.02 -9.62
C GLU A 113 7.58 6.92 -8.50
N LEU A 114 7.07 6.32 -7.43
CA LEU A 114 6.64 7.05 -6.24
C LEU A 114 7.82 7.63 -5.45
N GLY A 115 9.06 7.23 -5.80
CA GLY A 115 10.29 7.71 -5.22
C GLY A 115 10.46 7.28 -3.77
N VAL A 116 10.24 6.02 -3.46
CA VAL A 116 10.54 5.48 -2.12
C VAL A 116 12.05 5.56 -1.83
N ASP A 117 12.40 5.70 -0.56
CA ASP A 117 13.80 5.80 -0.11
C ASP A 117 14.46 4.43 0.10
N GLY A 118 13.68 3.37 0.11
CA GLY A 118 14.14 1.99 0.25
C GLY A 118 13.01 0.99 0.07
N ILE A 119 13.38 -0.28 -0.15
CA ILE A 119 12.43 -1.39 -0.34
C ILE A 119 12.76 -2.53 0.61
N ILE A 120 11.73 -3.04 1.29
CA ILE A 120 11.75 -4.32 2.00
C ILE A 120 11.01 -5.32 1.12
N LEU A 121 11.68 -6.40 0.73
CA LEU A 121 11.18 -7.32 -0.28
C LEU A 121 11.19 -8.77 0.22
N MET A 122 10.02 -9.40 0.26
CA MET A 122 9.88 -10.84 0.29
C MET A 122 9.68 -11.31 -1.16
N CYS A 123 10.74 -11.88 -1.74
CA CYS A 123 10.72 -12.29 -3.14
C CYS A 123 9.71 -13.39 -3.42
N VAL A 124 9.10 -13.35 -4.60
CA VAL A 124 8.34 -14.47 -5.13
C VAL A 124 9.24 -15.70 -5.26
N GLN A 125 8.73 -16.85 -4.85
CA GLN A 125 9.48 -18.10 -4.92
C GLN A 125 9.60 -18.56 -6.38
N GLY A 126 10.83 -18.79 -6.87
CA GLY A 126 11.08 -19.24 -8.23
C GLY A 126 12.57 -19.43 -8.51
N GLU A 127 12.89 -20.07 -9.62
CA GLU A 127 14.27 -20.28 -10.07
C GLU A 127 14.87 -19.02 -10.74
N ASN A 128 14.03 -18.13 -11.23
CA ASN A 128 14.43 -16.93 -11.95
C ASN A 128 14.10 -15.67 -11.15
N TYR A 129 15.10 -14.86 -10.90
CA TYR A 129 14.93 -13.56 -10.26
C TYR A 129 14.39 -12.55 -11.25
N SER A 130 13.51 -11.65 -10.77
CA SER A 130 13.12 -10.48 -11.55
C SER A 130 14.35 -9.65 -11.92
N THR A 131 14.45 -9.27 -13.20
CA THR A 131 15.51 -8.35 -13.67
C THR A 131 15.50 -7.03 -12.91
N ARG A 132 14.35 -6.63 -12.35
CA ARG A 132 14.20 -5.44 -11.53
C ARG A 132 15.00 -5.54 -10.23
N ILE A 133 14.99 -6.69 -9.57
CA ILE A 133 15.78 -6.92 -8.35
C ILE A 133 17.28 -6.83 -8.65
N VAL A 134 17.70 -7.44 -9.74
CA VAL A 134 19.10 -7.35 -10.19
C VAL A 134 19.50 -5.89 -10.44
N LYS A 135 18.63 -5.11 -11.08
CA LYS A 135 18.86 -3.69 -11.31
C LYS A 135 18.97 -2.91 -10.00
N LEU A 136 18.08 -3.12 -9.03
CA LEU A 136 18.18 -2.48 -7.71
C LEU A 136 19.54 -2.75 -7.04
N ALA A 137 20.03 -4.00 -7.13
CA ALA A 137 21.34 -4.37 -6.59
C ALA A 137 22.49 -3.66 -7.30
N LEU A 138 22.48 -3.59 -8.63
CA LEU A 138 23.50 -2.91 -9.44
C LEU A 138 23.52 -1.39 -9.21
N ASP A 139 22.34 -0.79 -9.09
CA ASP A 139 22.18 0.64 -8.83
C ASP A 139 22.47 1.01 -7.36
N LYS A 140 22.75 -0.01 -6.52
CA LYS A 140 22.97 0.15 -5.07
C LYS A 140 21.79 0.84 -4.37
N PHE A 141 20.59 0.64 -4.89
CA PHE A 141 19.40 1.16 -4.25
C PHE A 141 19.19 0.47 -2.90
N PRO A 142 18.77 1.17 -1.83
CA PRO A 142 18.53 0.57 -0.53
C PRO A 142 17.42 -0.49 -0.60
N VAL A 143 17.81 -1.76 -0.63
CA VAL A 143 16.90 -2.90 -0.62
C VAL A 143 17.36 -3.93 0.39
N ILE A 144 16.42 -4.52 1.11
CA ILE A 144 16.65 -5.61 2.05
C ILE A 144 15.65 -6.73 1.78
N LEU A 145 16.12 -7.96 1.80
CA LEU A 145 15.29 -9.14 1.64
C LEU A 145 14.77 -9.62 3.00
N VAL A 146 13.59 -10.18 3.00
CA VAL A 146 12.99 -10.82 4.18
C VAL A 146 12.65 -12.26 3.85
N ASP A 147 12.94 -13.16 4.80
CA ASP A 147 12.66 -14.58 4.78
C ASP A 147 13.49 -15.36 3.74
N ARG A 148 13.66 -14.85 2.53
CA ARG A 148 14.30 -15.56 1.41
C ARG A 148 15.50 -14.79 0.87
N ALA A 149 16.68 -15.39 0.97
CA ALA A 149 17.89 -14.84 0.39
C ALA A 149 18.01 -15.23 -1.09
N LEU A 150 18.45 -14.29 -1.91
CA LEU A 150 18.74 -14.54 -3.34
C LEU A 150 20.21 -14.86 -3.51
N LYS A 151 20.51 -16.07 -4.01
CA LYS A 151 21.90 -16.52 -4.22
C LYS A 151 22.55 -15.68 -5.33
N GLY A 152 23.79 -15.24 -5.07
CA GLY A 152 24.57 -14.51 -6.08
C GLY A 152 24.28 -13.00 -6.19
N LEU A 153 23.33 -12.47 -5.44
CA LEU A 153 23.11 -11.03 -5.34
C LEU A 153 23.57 -10.49 -3.98
N PRO A 154 24.32 -9.38 -3.94
CA PRO A 154 24.83 -8.79 -2.70
C PRO A 154 23.75 -7.96 -1.99
N ILE A 155 22.56 -8.52 -1.80
CA ILE A 155 21.46 -7.88 -1.10
C ILE A 155 21.37 -8.51 0.31
N PRO A 156 21.39 -7.71 1.39
CA PRO A 156 21.22 -8.24 2.74
C PRO A 156 19.85 -8.88 2.91
N CYS A 157 19.80 -9.98 3.67
CA CYS A 157 18.57 -10.68 3.96
C CYS A 157 18.42 -10.87 5.48
N ILE A 158 17.21 -10.65 5.96
CA ILE A 158 16.80 -10.95 7.33
C ILE A 158 15.84 -12.13 7.29
N GLY A 159 16.17 -13.19 8.03
CA GLY A 159 15.34 -14.39 8.07
C GLY A 159 15.62 -15.19 9.33
N THR A 160 14.87 -16.27 9.53
CA THR A 160 15.05 -17.22 10.62
C THR A 160 16.24 -18.13 10.32
N ASP A 161 17.08 -18.40 11.33
CA ASP A 161 18.08 -19.47 11.27
C ASP A 161 17.38 -20.83 11.40
N ASN A 162 16.84 -21.29 10.27
CA ASN A 162 16.08 -22.53 10.21
C ASN A 162 16.95 -23.76 10.52
N TYR A 163 18.26 -23.69 10.27
CA TYR A 163 19.16 -24.79 10.58
C TYR A 163 19.29 -24.96 12.10
N ARG A 164 19.57 -23.89 12.81
CA ARG A 164 19.64 -23.87 14.27
C ARG A 164 18.30 -24.23 14.91
N ALA A 165 17.23 -23.66 14.42
CA ALA A 165 15.88 -23.97 14.91
C ALA A 165 15.54 -25.47 14.76
N ALA A 166 15.92 -26.09 13.63
CA ALA A 166 15.73 -27.51 13.42
C ALA A 166 16.62 -28.39 14.38
N GLN A 167 17.88 -27.98 14.61
CA GLN A 167 18.72 -28.64 15.59
C GLN A 167 18.14 -28.59 17.01
N ASP A 168 17.70 -27.39 17.43
CA ASP A 168 17.09 -27.19 18.74
C ASP A 168 15.83 -28.05 18.89
N LEU A 169 15.00 -28.14 17.84
CA LEU A 169 13.80 -28.99 17.83
C LEU A 169 14.14 -30.47 18.05
N VAL A 170 15.16 -31.01 17.35
CA VAL A 170 15.57 -32.40 17.48
C VAL A 170 16.18 -32.67 18.87
N ASN A 171 16.87 -31.71 19.47
CA ASN A 171 17.46 -31.85 20.80
C ASN A 171 16.42 -31.89 21.94
N ILE A 172 15.17 -31.42 21.67
CA ILE A 172 14.07 -31.49 22.65
C ILE A 172 13.40 -32.87 22.63
N LEU A 173 13.50 -33.64 21.55
CA LEU A 173 12.93 -34.99 21.41
C LEU A 173 13.82 -36.07 22.06
#